data_3077c62d8a44bdf9df982988c0d02f8d
#
_entry.id   3077c62d8a44bdf9df982988c0d02f8d
#
_cell.length_a   1.000
_cell.length_b   1.000
_cell.length_c   1.000
_cell.angle_alpha   90.00
_cell.angle_beta   90.00
_cell.angle_gamma   90.00
#
_symmetry.space_group_name_H-M   'P 1'
#
loop_
_entity.id
_entity.type
_entity.pdbx_description
1 polymer ?
#
loop_
_entity_poly.entity_id
_entity_poly.type
_entity_poly.pdbx_seq_one_letter_code
_entity_poly.pdbx_strand_id
1 'polypeptide(L)'
;KWNINNAELSNSVITLTSGGTGYNANTTSVTVSAPTGSGGTQAYAAANIVSGVVQSVYLTSNGSGYITTPTITITDANTTPGTGATAIITGETSKSGGNITAKYVTKKVVLDPTFDSGDLNVYLTAYRPVNTDILVYYKILNRNDTQRFDDGSWQLMTKINNSGSLYSQTRNDTHEFVFAPGTSGTDQGYVTYTSTTGQTYTSFSQFAIKVVMISSDHTYTPFINDLRAIALPSNVNTTV
;
A
#
# COMPACT_ATOMS: atom_id res chain seq x y z
N LYS A 1 7.67 21.80 -2.63
CA LYS A 1 8.60 20.80 -2.04
C LYS A 1 7.77 19.54 -1.81
N TRP A 2 8.04 18.51 -2.58
CA TRP A 2 7.44 17.19 -2.43
C TRP A 2 8.09 16.53 -1.21
N ASN A 3 7.35 16.28 -0.17
CA ASN A 3 7.85 15.47 0.95
C ASN A 3 7.64 14.01 0.56
N ILE A 4 8.72 13.35 0.14
CA ILE A 4 8.73 11.93 -0.22
C ILE A 4 9.04 11.16 1.05
N ASN A 5 8.08 11.09 1.91
CA ASN A 5 8.18 10.18 3.01
C ASN A 5 7.52 8.88 2.58
N ASN A 6 8.29 7.81 2.62
CA ASN A 6 7.78 6.45 2.71
C ASN A 6 6.63 6.43 3.72
N ALA A 7 5.75 5.45 3.65
CA ALA A 7 4.69 5.33 4.62
C ALA A 7 5.27 5.32 6.03
N GLU A 8 5.36 6.50 6.60
CA GLU A 8 5.68 6.67 8.01
C GLU A 8 4.44 6.35 8.81
N LEU A 9 4.64 5.62 9.89
CA LEU A 9 3.57 5.42 10.85
C LEU A 9 3.33 6.74 11.60
N SER A 10 2.14 6.92 12.13
CA SER A 10 1.83 8.01 13.05
C SER A 10 1.11 7.47 14.28
N ASN A 11 1.16 8.19 15.38
CA ASN A 11 0.48 7.78 16.60
C ASN A 11 -1.04 7.66 16.43
N SER A 12 -1.62 8.34 15.47
CA SER A 12 -3.05 8.28 15.18
C SER A 12 -3.50 6.94 14.58
N VAL A 13 -2.57 6.11 14.11
CA VAL A 13 -2.90 4.79 13.53
C VAL A 13 -2.79 3.64 14.54
N ILE A 14 -2.28 3.88 15.76
CA ILE A 14 -2.19 2.86 16.79
C ILE A 14 -3.46 2.86 17.64
N THR A 15 -4.11 1.72 17.71
CA THR A 15 -5.26 1.48 18.58
C THR A 15 -4.94 0.38 19.56
N LEU A 16 -4.94 0.69 20.86
CA LEU A 16 -4.88 -0.31 21.91
C LEU A 16 -6.24 -1.03 21.96
N THR A 17 -6.23 -2.35 21.76
CA THR A 17 -7.45 -3.16 21.77
C THR A 17 -7.70 -3.84 23.12
N SER A 18 -6.63 -4.07 23.89
CA SER A 18 -6.69 -4.57 25.28
C SER A 18 -5.47 -4.07 26.03
N GLY A 19 -5.68 -3.61 27.27
CA GLY A 19 -4.58 -3.19 28.15
C GLY A 19 -3.89 -4.33 28.89
N GLY A 20 -4.48 -5.52 28.93
CA GLY A 20 -3.97 -6.66 29.69
C GLY A 20 -3.81 -6.39 31.19
N THR A 21 -3.04 -7.21 31.85
CA THR A 21 -2.77 -7.10 33.30
C THR A 21 -1.36 -7.58 33.63
N GLY A 22 -0.81 -7.12 34.76
CA GLY A 22 0.45 -7.61 35.32
C GLY A 22 1.71 -7.02 34.67
N TYR A 23 1.59 -6.05 33.77
CA TYR A 23 2.71 -5.42 33.10
C TYR A 23 3.54 -4.54 34.03
N ASN A 24 4.86 -4.60 33.85
CA ASN A 24 5.80 -3.74 34.56
C ASN A 24 6.44 -2.73 33.59
N ALA A 25 6.35 -1.44 33.91
CA ALA A 25 6.83 -0.38 33.05
C ALA A 25 8.34 -0.45 32.73
N ASN A 26 9.13 -1.06 33.60
CA ASN A 26 10.59 -1.17 33.43
C ASN A 26 11.02 -2.38 32.58
N THR A 27 10.16 -3.38 32.40
CA THR A 27 10.46 -4.64 31.72
C THR A 27 9.61 -4.88 30.50
N THR A 28 8.58 -4.05 30.29
CA THR A 28 7.71 -4.15 29.11
C THR A 28 8.37 -3.46 27.90
N SER A 29 8.37 -4.16 26.80
CA SER A 29 8.81 -3.67 25.51
C SER A 29 7.70 -3.76 24.46
N VAL A 30 7.72 -2.85 23.49
CA VAL A 30 6.81 -2.84 22.36
C VAL A 30 7.62 -2.94 21.08
N THR A 31 7.36 -3.96 20.30
CA THR A 31 8.02 -4.18 19.01
C THR A 31 7.03 -3.96 17.88
N VAL A 32 7.39 -3.12 16.93
CA VAL A 32 6.72 -2.98 15.65
C VAL A 32 7.47 -3.84 14.64
N SER A 33 6.80 -4.68 13.87
CA SER A 33 7.48 -5.51 12.87
C SER A 33 8.25 -4.64 11.86
N ALA A 34 9.33 -5.19 11.31
CA ALA A 34 10.16 -4.48 10.32
C ALA A 34 9.35 -4.11 9.07
N PRO A 35 9.68 -3.00 8.39
CA PRO A 35 9.08 -2.65 7.12
C PRO A 35 9.45 -3.68 6.04
N THR A 36 8.51 -3.93 5.13
CA THR A 36 8.69 -4.87 4.00
C THR A 36 9.18 -4.18 2.73
N GLY A 37 9.20 -2.84 2.72
CA GLY A 37 9.76 -2.04 1.63
C GLY A 37 11.30 -2.03 1.65
N SER A 38 11.91 -2.09 0.47
CA SER A 38 13.36 -2.01 0.33
C SER A 38 13.90 -0.70 0.89
N GLY A 39 14.92 -0.78 1.75
CA GLY A 39 15.55 0.39 2.36
C GLY A 39 14.70 1.07 3.45
N GLY A 40 13.64 0.44 3.91
CA GLY A 40 12.80 0.96 5.00
C GLY A 40 13.53 0.95 6.35
N THR A 41 13.13 1.88 7.22
CA THR A 41 13.60 1.98 8.61
C THR A 41 12.49 1.52 9.55
N GLN A 42 12.84 0.64 10.51
CA GLN A 42 11.88 0.13 11.47
C GLN A 42 11.37 1.24 12.40
N ALA A 43 10.06 1.25 12.64
CA ALA A 43 9.46 2.10 13.67
C ALA A 43 9.75 1.53 15.07
N TYR A 44 9.83 2.43 16.04
CA TYR A 44 9.94 2.07 17.44
C TYR A 44 8.73 2.60 18.20
N ALA A 45 8.29 1.83 19.19
CA ALA A 45 7.15 2.18 20.03
C ALA A 45 7.43 1.90 21.50
N ALA A 46 6.67 2.57 22.34
CA ALA A 46 6.67 2.35 23.79
C ALA A 46 5.23 2.28 24.31
N ALA A 47 5.07 1.70 25.50
CA ALA A 47 3.80 1.63 26.18
C ALA A 47 3.78 2.53 27.41
N ASN A 48 2.66 3.17 27.68
CA ASN A 48 2.39 3.79 28.96
C ASN A 48 1.64 2.77 29.83
N ILE A 49 2.21 2.44 30.99
CA ILE A 49 1.68 1.42 31.91
C ILE A 49 1.35 2.08 33.24
N VAL A 50 0.11 1.89 33.69
CA VAL A 50 -0.37 2.39 34.97
C VAL A 50 -1.00 1.21 35.73
N SER A 51 -0.55 0.99 36.97
CA SER A 51 -1.07 -0.09 37.85
C SER A 51 -1.10 -1.48 37.18
N GLY A 52 -0.06 -1.78 36.40
CA GLY A 52 0.07 -3.07 35.72
C GLY A 52 -0.78 -3.23 34.48
N VAL A 53 -1.40 -2.18 33.97
CA VAL A 53 -2.22 -2.18 32.76
C VAL A 53 -1.62 -1.26 31.72
N VAL A 54 -1.50 -1.70 30.48
CA VAL A 54 -1.11 -0.86 29.35
C VAL A 54 -2.27 0.10 29.03
N GLN A 55 -2.04 1.41 29.19
CA GLN A 55 -3.04 2.45 28.95
C GLN A 55 -2.99 2.98 27.50
N SER A 56 -1.80 3.01 26.93
CA SER A 56 -1.59 3.44 25.54
C SER A 56 -0.30 2.88 24.99
N VAL A 57 -0.24 2.78 23.67
CA VAL A 57 0.95 2.49 22.90
C VAL A 57 1.19 3.68 21.97
N TYR A 58 2.42 4.17 21.91
CA TYR A 58 2.80 5.31 21.07
C TYR A 58 4.15 5.07 20.40
N LEU A 59 4.34 5.70 19.24
CA LEU A 59 5.60 5.64 18.51
C LEU A 59 6.62 6.59 19.14
N THR A 60 7.83 6.10 19.31
CA THR A 60 9.02 6.89 19.62
C THR A 60 9.81 7.25 18.36
N SER A 61 9.62 6.47 17.29
CA SER A 61 10.10 6.75 15.94
C SER A 61 9.11 6.18 14.93
N ASN A 62 8.76 6.98 13.94
CA ASN A 62 7.75 6.62 12.94
C ASN A 62 8.21 5.55 11.96
N GLY A 63 9.52 5.35 11.82
CA GLY A 63 10.04 4.46 10.78
C GLY A 63 9.71 4.92 9.36
N SER A 64 9.98 4.07 8.38
CA SER A 64 9.66 4.35 6.98
C SER A 64 9.61 3.05 6.16
N GLY A 65 9.08 3.09 4.93
CA GLY A 65 9.09 1.95 4.03
C GLY A 65 8.09 0.85 4.39
N TYR A 66 7.07 1.15 5.17
CA TYR A 66 5.98 0.21 5.44
C TYR A 66 5.07 0.11 4.22
N ILE A 67 5.19 -0.97 3.47
CA ILE A 67 4.33 -1.31 2.34
C ILE A 67 3.27 -2.39 2.69
N THR A 68 3.31 -2.91 3.89
CA THR A 68 2.27 -3.77 4.50
C THR A 68 1.99 -3.30 5.92
N THR A 69 0.81 -3.60 6.45
CA THR A 69 0.45 -3.28 7.84
C THR A 69 1.41 -3.99 8.79
N PRO A 70 2.23 -3.27 9.57
CA PRO A 70 3.06 -3.90 10.57
C PRO A 70 2.20 -4.44 11.72
N THR A 71 2.73 -5.43 12.40
CA THR A 71 2.17 -5.96 13.64
C THR A 71 2.82 -5.29 14.85
N ILE A 72 2.07 -5.15 15.95
CA ILE A 72 2.57 -4.72 17.25
C ILE A 72 2.60 -5.92 18.17
N THR A 73 3.75 -6.15 18.80
CA THR A 73 3.93 -7.16 19.84
C THR A 73 4.32 -6.47 21.14
N ILE A 74 3.58 -6.75 22.22
CA ILE A 74 3.84 -6.22 23.56
C ILE A 74 4.33 -7.39 24.40
N THR A 75 5.54 -7.29 24.93
CA THR A 75 6.18 -8.33 25.75
C THR A 75 6.67 -7.75 27.06
N ASP A 76 6.57 -8.53 28.12
CA ASP A 76 7.08 -8.17 29.42
C ASP A 76 8.12 -9.21 29.86
N ALA A 77 9.35 -8.77 30.14
CA ALA A 77 10.48 -9.62 30.54
C ALA A 77 10.54 -9.82 32.07
N ASN A 78 9.49 -9.50 32.80
CA ASN A 78 9.44 -9.74 34.25
C ASN A 78 9.39 -11.24 34.58
N THR A 79 9.76 -11.64 35.79
CA THR A 79 9.66 -13.02 36.29
C THR A 79 8.22 -13.56 36.31
N THR A 80 7.25 -12.65 36.47
CA THR A 80 5.82 -12.93 36.28
C THR A 80 5.34 -11.96 35.16
N PRO A 81 5.41 -12.38 33.88
CA PRO A 81 5.12 -11.49 32.76
C PRO A 81 3.66 -11.04 32.76
N GLY A 82 3.43 -9.79 32.42
CA GLY A 82 2.11 -9.27 32.09
C GLY A 82 1.57 -9.96 30.83
N THR A 83 0.25 -10.13 30.78
CA THR A 83 -0.43 -10.83 29.67
C THR A 83 -1.68 -10.10 29.18
N GLY A 84 -2.10 -10.38 27.96
CA GLY A 84 -3.38 -9.95 27.40
C GLY A 84 -3.40 -8.53 26.83
N ALA A 85 -2.30 -7.78 26.84
CA ALA A 85 -2.24 -6.51 26.14
C ALA A 85 -2.12 -6.74 24.62
N THR A 86 -2.97 -6.07 23.85
CA THR A 86 -2.97 -6.13 22.39
C THR A 86 -3.20 -4.76 21.80
N ALA A 87 -2.47 -4.46 20.74
CA ALA A 87 -2.64 -3.24 19.95
C ALA A 87 -2.57 -3.57 18.47
N ILE A 88 -3.28 -2.78 17.68
CA ILE A 88 -3.30 -2.92 16.23
C ILE A 88 -2.95 -1.57 15.58
N ILE A 89 -2.44 -1.63 14.39
CA ILE A 89 -2.31 -0.45 13.54
C ILE A 89 -3.55 -0.36 12.67
N THR A 90 -4.36 0.67 12.93
CA THR A 90 -5.57 0.99 12.19
C THR A 90 -5.28 2.22 11.34
N GLY A 91 -4.76 2.05 10.23
CA GLY A 91 -4.51 3.16 9.31
C GLY A 91 -4.39 2.59 7.93
N GLU A 92 -4.63 3.41 6.94
CA GLU A 92 -4.32 3.04 5.59
C GLU A 92 -2.83 2.77 5.48
N THR A 93 -2.43 1.58 5.84
CA THR A 93 -1.15 1.06 5.41
C THR A 93 -1.23 0.77 3.93
N SER A 94 -0.14 0.74 3.32
CA SER A 94 0.21 0.80 1.93
C SER A 94 -0.60 -0.01 0.91
N LYS A 95 -1.44 -0.98 1.26
CA LYS A 95 -2.33 -1.59 0.25
C LYS A 95 -3.20 -0.55 -0.46
N SER A 96 -3.43 0.58 0.19
CA SER A 96 -4.15 1.73 -0.36
C SER A 96 -3.25 2.95 -0.62
N GLY A 97 -1.92 2.84 -0.41
CA GLY A 97 -0.97 3.97 -0.49
C GLY A 97 -1.05 4.93 0.70
N GLY A 98 -1.77 4.57 1.74
CA GLY A 98 -1.83 5.14 3.07
C GLY A 98 -1.68 6.66 3.18
N ASN A 99 -1.01 7.08 4.24
CA ASN A 99 -0.68 8.49 4.54
C ASN A 99 0.51 9.03 3.75
N ILE A 100 0.97 8.33 2.71
CA ILE A 100 2.06 8.81 1.86
C ILE A 100 1.64 10.11 1.19
N THR A 101 2.42 11.16 1.39
CA THR A 101 2.13 12.50 0.85
C THR A 101 2.45 12.63 -0.63
N ALA A 102 3.45 11.88 -1.12
CA ALA A 102 3.83 11.86 -2.53
C ALA A 102 2.97 10.86 -3.32
N LYS A 103 1.71 11.21 -3.51
CA LYS A 103 0.76 10.40 -4.31
C LYS A 103 0.03 11.24 -5.34
N TYR A 104 -0.25 10.62 -6.47
CA TYR A 104 -1.11 11.15 -7.51
C TYR A 104 -2.30 10.20 -7.71
N VAL A 105 -3.49 10.74 -7.74
CA VAL A 105 -4.72 9.97 -7.98
C VAL A 105 -5.42 10.58 -9.19
N THR A 106 -5.70 9.76 -10.20
CA THR A 106 -6.47 10.21 -11.36
C THR A 106 -7.92 10.48 -10.98
N LYS A 107 -8.60 11.25 -11.79
CA LYS A 107 -10.06 11.25 -11.77
C LYS A 107 -10.57 9.85 -12.10
N LYS A 108 -11.79 9.55 -11.64
CA LYS A 108 -12.53 8.37 -12.08
C LYS A 108 -12.79 8.45 -13.58
N VAL A 109 -12.37 7.41 -14.30
CA VAL A 109 -12.68 7.22 -15.71
C VAL A 109 -13.91 6.33 -15.79
N VAL A 110 -14.87 6.69 -16.61
CA VAL A 110 -16.07 5.90 -16.94
C VAL A 110 -15.96 5.50 -18.40
N LEU A 111 -15.99 4.21 -18.67
CA LEU A 111 -15.97 3.67 -20.02
C LEU A 111 -17.33 3.88 -20.71
N ASP A 112 -17.33 3.77 -22.04
CA ASP A 112 -18.55 3.86 -22.82
C ASP A 112 -19.62 2.89 -22.26
N PRO A 113 -20.92 3.27 -22.26
CA PRO A 113 -21.98 2.41 -21.76
C PRO A 113 -22.08 1.03 -22.40
N THR A 114 -21.55 0.85 -23.59
CA THR A 114 -21.55 -0.42 -24.33
C THR A 114 -20.25 -1.22 -24.17
N PHE A 115 -19.28 -0.69 -23.40
CA PHE A 115 -17.96 -1.27 -23.29
C PHE A 115 -17.62 -1.58 -21.82
N ASP A 116 -17.30 -2.85 -21.54
CA ASP A 116 -16.69 -3.29 -20.29
C ASP A 116 -15.30 -3.86 -20.59
N SER A 117 -14.33 -3.49 -19.75
CA SER A 117 -12.95 -3.96 -19.88
C SER A 117 -12.67 -5.07 -18.88
N GLY A 118 -11.89 -6.07 -19.32
CA GLY A 118 -11.37 -7.15 -18.47
C GLY A 118 -9.86 -7.05 -18.26
N ASP A 119 -9.21 -6.05 -18.86
CA ASP A 119 -7.76 -5.87 -18.81
C ASP A 119 -7.42 -4.40 -18.56
N LEU A 120 -6.36 -4.15 -17.78
CA LEU A 120 -5.90 -2.81 -17.43
C LEU A 120 -4.38 -2.77 -17.34
N ASN A 121 -3.75 -2.03 -18.24
CA ASN A 121 -2.32 -1.82 -18.22
C ASN A 121 -1.99 -0.34 -17.97
N VAL A 122 -1.00 -0.07 -17.12
CA VAL A 122 -0.49 1.27 -16.83
C VAL A 122 0.96 1.38 -17.23
N TYR A 123 1.26 2.35 -18.04
CA TYR A 123 2.59 2.68 -18.52
C TYR A 123 3.05 3.99 -17.88
N LEU A 124 4.22 3.97 -17.28
CA LEU A 124 4.86 5.16 -16.69
C LEU A 124 6.24 5.35 -17.29
N THR A 125 6.51 6.52 -17.82
CA THR A 125 7.88 6.96 -18.10
C THR A 125 8.36 7.77 -16.90
N ALA A 126 9.40 7.28 -16.22
CA ALA A 126 9.81 7.87 -14.95
C ALA A 126 11.33 7.84 -14.74
N TYR A 127 11.79 8.82 -13.98
CA TYR A 127 13.09 8.81 -13.33
C TYR A 127 12.95 8.08 -11.99
N ARG A 128 13.68 6.99 -11.84
CA ARG A 128 13.67 6.15 -10.64
C ARG A 128 15.12 5.86 -10.23
N PRO A 129 15.75 6.74 -9.42
CA PRO A 129 17.10 6.51 -8.93
C PRO A 129 17.14 5.38 -7.88
N VAL A 130 18.36 4.98 -7.52
CA VAL A 130 18.56 4.02 -6.41
C VAL A 130 17.88 4.50 -5.14
N ASN A 131 17.49 3.58 -4.26
CA ASN A 131 16.78 3.86 -3.02
C ASN A 131 15.39 4.51 -3.19
N THR A 132 14.83 4.47 -4.40
CA THR A 132 13.47 4.92 -4.67
C THR A 132 12.62 3.82 -5.31
N ASP A 133 11.30 3.92 -5.17
CA ASP A 133 10.38 3.08 -5.92
C ASP A 133 9.10 3.84 -6.29
N ILE A 134 8.36 3.28 -7.26
CA ILE A 134 7.07 3.78 -7.73
C ILE A 134 6.08 2.63 -7.63
N LEU A 135 5.03 2.83 -6.83
CA LEU A 135 3.95 1.88 -6.65
C LEU A 135 2.72 2.38 -7.41
N VAL A 136 2.09 1.50 -8.14
CA VAL A 136 0.87 1.80 -8.90
C VAL A 136 -0.28 0.97 -8.35
N TYR A 137 -1.38 1.62 -8.07
CA TYR A 137 -2.61 1.01 -7.61
C TYR A 137 -3.74 1.31 -8.58
N TYR A 138 -4.68 0.41 -8.65
CA TYR A 138 -5.91 0.61 -9.39
C TYR A 138 -7.13 0.39 -8.50
N LYS A 139 -8.21 1.02 -8.85
CA LYS A 139 -9.55 0.82 -8.30
C LYS A 139 -10.50 0.69 -9.46
N ILE A 140 -11.35 -0.30 -9.44
CA ILE A 140 -12.31 -0.62 -10.50
C ILE A 140 -13.69 -0.84 -9.95
N LEU A 141 -14.69 -0.68 -10.79
CA LEU A 141 -16.09 -1.00 -10.50
C LEU A 141 -16.77 -1.57 -11.75
N ASN A 142 -17.44 -2.69 -11.58
CA ASN A 142 -18.27 -3.29 -12.61
C ASN A 142 -19.60 -2.52 -12.73
N ARG A 143 -20.17 -2.51 -13.92
CA ARG A 143 -21.46 -1.84 -14.20
C ARG A 143 -22.62 -2.38 -13.35
N ASN A 144 -22.60 -3.67 -13.06
CA ASN A 144 -23.65 -4.37 -12.31
C ASN A 144 -23.40 -4.41 -10.80
N ASP A 145 -22.28 -3.84 -10.34
CA ASP A 145 -22.00 -3.74 -8.92
C ASP A 145 -22.75 -2.53 -8.33
N THR A 146 -23.52 -2.76 -7.28
CA THR A 146 -24.32 -1.74 -6.61
C THR A 146 -23.53 -0.90 -5.59
N GLN A 147 -22.31 -1.28 -5.28
CA GLN A 147 -21.48 -0.48 -4.38
C GLN A 147 -21.09 0.86 -5.02
N ARG A 148 -20.77 1.84 -4.20
CA ARG A 148 -20.22 3.10 -4.70
C ARG A 148 -18.77 2.92 -5.11
N PHE A 149 -18.33 3.59 -6.18
CA PHE A 149 -16.94 3.56 -6.62
C PHE A 149 -15.95 3.97 -5.51
N ASP A 150 -16.34 4.94 -4.68
CA ASP A 150 -15.47 5.45 -3.62
C ASP A 150 -15.25 4.44 -2.48
N ASP A 151 -16.21 3.54 -2.25
CA ASP A 151 -16.15 2.51 -1.21
C ASP A 151 -15.25 1.32 -1.62
N GLY A 152 -14.89 1.22 -2.90
CA GLY A 152 -14.00 0.18 -3.41
C GLY A 152 -12.57 0.35 -2.90
N SER A 153 -11.88 -0.75 -2.66
CA SER A 153 -10.49 -0.77 -2.20
C SER A 153 -9.51 -0.56 -3.37
N TRP A 154 -8.38 0.09 -3.06
CA TRP A 154 -7.24 0.16 -3.98
C TRP A 154 -6.49 -1.16 -3.99
N GLN A 155 -6.15 -1.65 -5.17
CA GLN A 155 -5.37 -2.87 -5.37
C GLN A 155 -4.01 -2.52 -5.97
N LEU A 156 -2.94 -3.14 -5.47
CA LEU A 156 -1.58 -2.94 -5.98
C LEU A 156 -1.42 -3.66 -7.32
N MET A 157 -0.84 -2.97 -8.30
CA MET A 157 -0.45 -3.56 -9.58
C MET A 157 0.94 -4.17 -9.49
N THR A 158 1.17 -5.19 -10.29
CA THR A 158 2.48 -5.82 -10.45
C THR A 158 3.24 -5.17 -11.60
N LYS A 159 4.52 -4.88 -11.40
CA LYS A 159 5.41 -4.45 -12.46
C LYS A 159 5.75 -5.65 -13.34
N ILE A 160 5.40 -5.59 -14.63
CA ILE A 160 5.46 -6.76 -15.53
C ILE A 160 6.60 -6.72 -16.54
N ASN A 161 7.29 -5.58 -16.69
CA ASN A 161 8.44 -5.49 -17.57
C ASN A 161 9.77 -5.57 -16.79
N ASN A 162 10.83 -6.05 -17.45
CA ASN A 162 12.16 -6.22 -16.86
C ASN A 162 12.83 -4.89 -16.43
N SER A 163 12.27 -3.75 -16.79
CA SER A 163 12.73 -2.43 -16.35
C SER A 163 12.62 -2.25 -14.83
N GLY A 164 11.99 -3.20 -14.14
CA GLY A 164 11.84 -3.19 -12.69
C GLY A 164 13.15 -3.17 -11.90
N SER A 165 14.23 -3.68 -12.47
CA SER A 165 15.59 -3.66 -11.89
C SER A 165 16.43 -2.47 -12.33
N LEU A 166 15.96 -1.67 -13.31
CA LEU A 166 16.70 -0.53 -13.83
C LEU A 166 16.52 0.68 -12.90
N TYR A 167 17.63 1.24 -12.50
CA TYR A 167 17.70 2.51 -11.80
C TYR A 167 18.24 3.58 -12.73
N SER A 168 17.64 4.74 -12.71
CA SER A 168 18.08 5.91 -13.43
C SER A 168 19.42 6.41 -12.87
N GLN A 169 20.41 6.62 -13.76
CA GLN A 169 21.75 7.06 -13.37
C GLN A 169 21.83 8.59 -13.29
N THR A 170 21.13 9.26 -14.16
CA THR A 170 21.06 10.73 -14.22
C THR A 170 19.61 11.19 -14.28
N ARG A 171 19.34 12.47 -14.00
CA ARG A 171 17.99 13.02 -13.99
C ARG A 171 17.27 12.91 -15.34
N ASN A 172 18.00 12.82 -16.44
CA ASN A 172 17.43 12.68 -17.78
C ASN A 172 17.31 11.22 -18.24
N ASP A 173 17.81 10.29 -17.44
CA ASP A 173 17.74 8.85 -17.68
C ASP A 173 16.40 8.32 -17.16
N THR A 174 15.38 8.37 -18.02
CA THR A 174 14.05 7.89 -17.70
C THR A 174 13.76 6.57 -18.38
N HIS A 175 13.07 5.67 -17.67
CA HIS A 175 12.69 4.36 -18.16
C HIS A 175 11.17 4.19 -18.20
N GLU A 176 10.70 3.39 -19.13
CA GLU A 176 9.28 2.99 -19.16
C GLU A 176 9.06 1.78 -18.23
N PHE A 177 8.14 1.91 -17.32
CA PHE A 177 7.66 0.87 -16.42
C PHE A 177 6.24 0.49 -16.81
N VAL A 178 5.95 -0.80 -16.86
CA VAL A 178 4.63 -1.33 -17.19
C VAL A 178 4.07 -2.07 -15.98
N PHE A 179 2.84 -1.75 -15.63
CA PHE A 179 2.13 -2.32 -14.49
C PHE A 179 0.81 -2.94 -14.95
N ALA A 180 0.47 -4.09 -14.38
CA ALA A 180 -0.78 -4.79 -14.63
C ALA A 180 -1.39 -5.36 -13.35
N PRO A 181 -2.69 -5.62 -13.28
CA PRO A 181 -3.30 -6.44 -12.25
C PRO A 181 -2.72 -7.86 -12.21
N GLY A 182 -2.91 -8.56 -11.09
CA GLY A 182 -2.42 -9.92 -10.92
C GLY A 182 -0.99 -10.00 -10.40
N THR A 183 -0.53 -11.21 -10.14
CA THR A 183 0.74 -11.47 -9.46
C THR A 183 1.86 -11.84 -10.40
N SER A 184 1.65 -12.60 -11.42
CA SER A 184 2.57 -12.96 -12.50
C SER A 184 2.03 -14.21 -13.24
N GLY A 185 2.49 -14.43 -14.45
CA GLY A 185 2.08 -15.59 -15.26
C GLY A 185 0.90 -15.28 -16.18
N THR A 186 0.00 -16.23 -16.34
CA THR A 186 -1.13 -16.15 -17.30
C THR A 186 -2.22 -15.15 -16.93
N ASP A 187 -2.25 -14.69 -15.68
CA ASP A 187 -3.29 -13.79 -15.17
C ASP A 187 -2.87 -12.31 -15.20
N GLN A 188 -1.73 -12.02 -15.81
CA GLN A 188 -1.27 -10.62 -15.94
C GLN A 188 -2.19 -9.83 -16.87
N GLY A 189 -2.63 -8.67 -16.37
CA GLY A 189 -3.51 -7.77 -17.11
C GLY A 189 -4.98 -7.97 -16.78
N TYR A 190 -5.40 -9.19 -16.44
CA TYR A 190 -6.79 -9.48 -16.13
C TYR A 190 -7.20 -8.98 -14.75
N VAL A 191 -8.36 -8.36 -14.70
CA VAL A 191 -8.92 -7.84 -13.46
C VAL A 191 -9.85 -8.86 -12.81
N THR A 192 -9.76 -8.96 -11.48
CA THR A 192 -10.73 -9.69 -10.67
C THR A 192 -10.88 -8.97 -9.35
N TYR A 193 -12.12 -8.73 -8.92
CA TYR A 193 -12.38 -8.22 -7.58
C TYR A 193 -13.69 -8.77 -7.02
N THR A 194 -13.77 -8.84 -5.70
CA THR A 194 -14.99 -9.21 -4.98
C THR A 194 -15.58 -7.97 -4.35
N SER A 195 -16.85 -7.72 -4.63
CA SER A 195 -17.62 -6.60 -4.06
C SER A 195 -17.90 -6.80 -2.57
N THR A 196 -18.36 -5.77 -1.92
CA THR A 196 -18.80 -5.83 -0.50
C THR A 196 -19.97 -6.78 -0.28
N THR A 197 -20.72 -7.12 -1.33
CA THR A 197 -21.81 -8.11 -1.29
C THR A 197 -21.35 -9.55 -1.50
N GLY A 198 -20.04 -9.77 -1.72
CA GLY A 198 -19.46 -11.10 -1.97
C GLY A 198 -19.52 -11.56 -3.42
N GLN A 199 -20.06 -10.76 -4.34
CA GLN A 199 -20.06 -11.07 -5.77
C GLN A 199 -18.69 -10.81 -6.40
N THR A 200 -18.16 -11.76 -7.16
CA THR A 200 -16.91 -11.63 -7.90
C THR A 200 -17.17 -11.17 -9.34
N TYR A 201 -16.41 -10.17 -9.78
CA TYR A 201 -16.44 -9.59 -11.11
C TYR A 201 -15.09 -9.72 -11.79
N THR A 202 -15.11 -10.02 -13.09
CA THR A 202 -13.91 -10.15 -13.95
C THR A 202 -13.83 -9.06 -15.02
N SER A 203 -14.69 -8.05 -14.92
CA SER A 203 -14.70 -6.87 -15.81
C SER A 203 -15.09 -5.63 -15.05
N PHE A 204 -14.82 -4.48 -15.65
CA PHE A 204 -15.15 -3.17 -15.09
C PHE A 204 -15.60 -2.19 -16.15
N SER A 205 -16.40 -1.22 -15.74
CA SER A 205 -16.83 -0.06 -16.53
C SER A 205 -16.29 1.26 -15.98
N GLN A 206 -15.73 1.25 -14.79
CA GLN A 206 -15.15 2.43 -14.15
C GLN A 206 -13.79 2.06 -13.53
N PHE A 207 -12.82 2.98 -13.62
CA PHE A 207 -11.54 2.80 -12.97
C PHE A 207 -10.90 4.12 -12.54
N ALA A 208 -9.93 4.03 -11.66
CA ALA A 208 -8.99 5.10 -11.31
C ALA A 208 -7.63 4.50 -11.01
N ILE A 209 -6.58 5.28 -11.24
CA ILE A 209 -5.19 4.91 -10.96
C ILE A 209 -4.67 5.79 -9.83
N LYS A 210 -3.91 5.19 -8.94
CA LYS A 210 -3.15 5.90 -7.92
C LYS A 210 -1.68 5.52 -8.04
N VAL A 211 -0.82 6.52 -8.13
CA VAL A 211 0.63 6.36 -8.17
C VAL A 211 1.21 6.91 -6.88
N VAL A 212 2.07 6.13 -6.26
CA VAL A 212 2.76 6.48 -5.01
C VAL A 212 4.25 6.42 -5.27
N MET A 213 4.96 7.50 -4.95
CA MET A 213 6.40 7.60 -5.09
C MET A 213 7.02 7.50 -3.69
N ILE A 214 7.99 6.61 -3.54
CA ILE A 214 8.67 6.37 -2.27
C ILE A 214 10.18 6.53 -2.44
N SER A 215 10.84 6.99 -1.37
CA SER A 215 12.29 7.09 -1.27
C SER A 215 12.73 6.77 0.15
N SER A 216 13.80 6.01 0.31
CA SER A 216 14.50 5.81 1.57
C SER A 216 15.66 6.80 1.78
N ASP A 217 15.92 7.66 0.80
CA ASP A 217 16.99 8.65 0.81
C ASP A 217 16.45 10.04 0.45
N HIS A 218 16.63 11.01 1.34
CA HIS A 218 16.15 12.38 1.14
C HIS A 218 16.81 13.12 -0.04
N THR A 219 17.95 12.61 -0.52
CA THR A 219 18.69 13.22 -1.64
C THR A 219 18.13 12.82 -3.00
N TYR A 220 17.37 11.72 -3.06
CA TYR A 220 16.83 11.17 -4.29
C TYR A 220 15.31 11.29 -4.33
N THR A 221 14.81 11.92 -5.38
CA THR A 221 13.38 12.13 -5.63
C THR A 221 13.00 11.53 -6.96
N PRO A 222 12.21 10.45 -7.00
CA PRO A 222 11.68 9.95 -8.27
C PRO A 222 10.69 10.95 -8.84
N PHE A 223 10.51 10.94 -10.16
CA PHE A 223 9.45 11.72 -10.81
C PHE A 223 8.93 11.00 -12.05
N ILE A 224 7.73 11.36 -12.47
CA ILE A 224 7.02 10.77 -13.59
C ILE A 224 6.90 11.81 -14.68
N ASN A 225 7.33 11.44 -15.88
CA ASN A 225 7.21 12.28 -17.08
C ASN A 225 5.90 12.03 -17.83
N ASP A 226 5.47 10.75 -17.88
CA ASP A 226 4.28 10.35 -18.61
C ASP A 226 3.54 9.24 -17.87
N LEU A 227 2.21 9.26 -17.96
CA LEU A 227 1.31 8.22 -17.43
C LEU A 227 0.24 7.92 -18.46
N ARG A 228 0.16 6.66 -18.87
CA ARG A 228 -0.89 6.15 -19.76
C ARG A 228 -1.55 4.95 -19.10
N ALA A 229 -2.87 4.92 -19.08
CA ALA A 229 -3.66 3.77 -18.64
C ALA A 229 -4.49 3.27 -19.83
N ILE A 230 -4.37 1.99 -20.14
CA ILE A 230 -5.04 1.34 -21.27
C ILE A 230 -5.96 0.26 -20.72
N ALA A 231 -7.24 0.42 -20.97
CA ALA A 231 -8.29 -0.54 -20.68
C ALA A 231 -8.66 -1.25 -21.99
N LEU A 232 -8.47 -2.57 -22.04
CA LEU A 232 -8.76 -3.39 -23.22
C LEU A 232 -10.03 -4.20 -23.01
N PRO A 233 -10.77 -4.54 -24.08
CA PRO A 233 -11.92 -5.43 -23.97
C PRO A 233 -11.49 -6.75 -23.31
N SER A 234 -12.37 -7.32 -22.50
CA SER A 234 -12.18 -8.70 -22.07
C SER A 234 -12.13 -9.58 -23.33
N ASN A 235 -11.03 -10.32 -23.51
CA ASN A 235 -10.98 -11.33 -24.55
C ASN A 235 -12.01 -12.40 -24.20
N VAL A 236 -13.22 -12.24 -24.74
CA VAL A 236 -14.15 -13.35 -24.82
C VAL A 236 -13.54 -14.28 -25.84
N ASN A 237 -12.86 -15.34 -25.38
CA ASN A 237 -12.55 -16.47 -26.22
C ASN A 237 -13.87 -17.04 -26.69
N THR A 238 -14.40 -16.52 -27.77
CA THR A 238 -15.40 -17.20 -28.58
C THR A 238 -14.67 -18.36 -29.28
N THR A 239 -14.56 -19.48 -28.58
CA THR A 239 -14.37 -20.76 -29.23
C THR A 239 -15.62 -20.98 -30.10
N VAL A 240 -15.48 -20.73 -31.38
CA VAL A 240 -16.40 -21.18 -32.42
C VAL A 240 -16.17 -22.69 -32.66
#